data_a622d918b3f6a28ac061f2417c42b75a
#
_entry.id   a622d918b3f6a28ac061f2417c42b75a
#
_cell.length_a   1.000
_cell.length_b   1.000
_cell.length_c   1.000
_cell.angle_alpha   90.00
_cell.angle_beta   90.00
_cell.angle_gamma   90.00
#
_symmetry.space_group_name_H-M   'P 1'
#
loop_
_entity.id
_entity.type
_entity.pdbx_description
1 polymer ?
#
loop_
_entity_poly.entity_id
_entity_poly.type
_entity_poly.pdbx_seq_one_letter_code
_entity_poly.pdbx_strand_id
1 'polypeptide(L)'
;MSKKPYNPLMKIFFLGPEGTNSDLAARNIFKDNAKFVPLPSIEDIFEKVAMSHSYYGVIPFENSYQGVINSSLNCLIDYDLKILREFNFSVSHHLSVSYTHLTLPTIYSV
;
A
#
# COMPACT_ATOMS: atom_id res chain seq x y z
N MET A 1 -21.02 7.87 16.94
CA MET A 1 -20.71 7.85 16.79
C MET A 1 -19.89 7.76 16.58
N SER A 2 -19.69 7.72 16.31
CA SER A 2 -19.06 7.72 16.06
C SER A 2 -18.33 7.94 15.67
N LYS A 3 -18.09 8.23 15.37
CA LYS A 3 -17.45 8.52 14.96
C LYS A 3 -16.46 8.25 14.55
N LYS A 4 -16.62 8.12 14.02
CA LYS A 4 -15.79 7.57 13.62
C LYS A 4 -14.79 8.13 12.99
N PRO A 5 -13.72 7.95 12.97
CA PRO A 5 -12.65 8.65 12.39
C PRO A 5 -12.29 8.20 11.03
N TYR A 6 -12.72 7.13 10.56
CA TYR A 6 -12.26 6.69 9.26
C TYR A 6 -13.07 7.35 8.15
N ASN A 7 -12.49 7.41 6.99
CA ASN A 7 -13.11 7.99 5.82
C ASN A 7 -13.73 6.86 5.03
N PRO A 8 -15.02 6.85 4.82
CA PRO A 8 -15.66 5.75 4.10
C PRO A 8 -15.17 5.60 2.66
N LEU A 9 -14.50 6.61 2.11
CA LEU A 9 -13.92 6.47 0.80
C LEU A 9 -12.51 5.90 0.83
N MET A 10 -11.96 5.65 2.01
CA MET A 10 -10.61 5.13 2.13
C MET A 10 -10.59 3.68 1.69
N LYS A 11 -9.69 3.35 0.80
CA LYS A 11 -9.56 1.99 0.30
C LYS A 11 -8.12 1.54 0.44
N ILE A 12 -7.97 0.27 0.78
CA ILE A 12 -6.65 -0.33 0.93
C ILE A 12 -6.54 -1.43 -0.12
N PHE A 13 -5.65 -1.23 -1.06
CA PHE A 13 -5.44 -2.19 -2.13
C PHE A 13 -4.28 -3.11 -1.76
N PHE A 14 -4.44 -4.38 -2.00
CA PHE A 14 -3.41 -5.33 -1.65
C PHE A 14 -3.31 -6.41 -2.73
N LEU A 15 -2.21 -7.12 -2.75
CA LEU A 15 -2.02 -8.15 -3.76
C LEU A 15 -2.88 -9.34 -3.37
N GLY A 16 -3.86 -9.63 -4.21
CA GLY A 16 -4.79 -10.72 -4.00
C GLY A 16 -4.19 -12.06 -4.32
N PRO A 17 -5.01 -13.04 -4.19
CA PRO A 17 -6.41 -12.97 -3.76
C PRO A 17 -6.54 -12.81 -2.25
N GLU A 18 -7.75 -12.81 -1.77
CA GLU A 18 -7.98 -12.74 -0.34
C GLU A 18 -7.39 -13.97 0.34
N GLY A 19 -6.96 -13.79 1.56
CA GLY A 19 -6.36 -14.87 2.33
C GLY A 19 -4.85 -14.96 2.21
N THR A 20 -4.25 -14.12 1.38
CA THR A 20 -2.80 -14.14 1.22
C THR A 20 -2.13 -13.41 2.39
N ASN A 21 -0.81 -13.50 2.46
CA ASN A 21 -0.07 -12.75 3.46
C ASN A 21 -0.27 -11.25 3.29
N SER A 22 -0.41 -10.80 2.06
CA SER A 22 -0.66 -9.37 1.82
C SER A 22 -2.01 -8.94 2.36
N ASP A 23 -3.01 -9.79 2.24
CA ASP A 23 -4.33 -9.52 2.80
C ASP A 23 -4.24 -9.41 4.32
N LEU A 24 -3.61 -10.38 4.96
CA LEU A 24 -3.49 -10.37 6.41
C LEU A 24 -2.69 -9.17 6.88
N ALA A 25 -1.64 -8.83 6.16
CA ALA A 25 -0.83 -7.68 6.50
C ALA A 25 -1.63 -6.39 6.39
N ALA A 26 -2.40 -6.25 5.33
CA ALA A 26 -3.19 -5.04 5.13
C ALA A 26 -4.20 -4.86 6.26
N ARG A 27 -4.86 -5.93 6.64
CA ARG A 27 -5.86 -5.84 7.71
C ARG A 27 -5.22 -5.60 9.06
N ASN A 28 -4.00 -6.10 9.24
CA ASN A 28 -3.30 -5.87 10.48
C ASN A 28 -2.90 -4.40 10.62
N ILE A 29 -2.52 -3.75 9.54
CA ILE A 29 -2.10 -2.37 9.61
C ILE A 29 -3.27 -1.42 9.72
N PHE A 30 -4.27 -1.64 8.90
CA PHE A 30 -5.36 -0.67 8.79
C PHE A 30 -6.60 -1.06 9.59
N LYS A 31 -6.59 -2.22 10.16
CA LYS A 31 -7.68 -2.70 11.02
C LYS A 31 -9.00 -2.67 10.26
N ASP A 32 -10.04 -2.13 10.87
CA ASP A 32 -11.34 -2.15 10.27
C ASP A 32 -11.74 -0.81 9.72
N ASN A 33 -10.81 0.07 9.49
CA ASN A 33 -11.16 1.43 9.15
C ASN A 33 -11.26 1.69 7.67
N ALA A 34 -11.31 0.69 6.86
CA ALA A 34 -11.27 0.92 5.43
C ALA A 34 -11.85 -0.24 4.66
N LYS A 35 -12.04 -0.05 3.38
CA LYS A 35 -12.46 -1.12 2.50
C LYS A 35 -11.23 -1.77 1.91
N PHE A 36 -11.12 -3.09 2.01
CA PHE A 36 -9.96 -3.82 1.53
C PHE A 36 -10.27 -4.42 0.18
N VAL A 37 -9.44 -4.15 -0.80
CA VAL A 37 -9.70 -4.56 -2.18
C VAL A 37 -8.51 -5.33 -2.75
N PRO A 38 -8.67 -6.59 -3.12
CA PRO A 38 -7.58 -7.35 -3.70
C PRO A 38 -7.41 -7.00 -5.16
N LEU A 39 -6.17 -6.92 -5.61
CA LEU A 39 -5.87 -6.67 -7.01
C LEU A 39 -4.91 -7.75 -7.52
N PRO A 40 -4.92 -8.00 -8.81
CA PRO A 40 -4.16 -9.11 -9.35
C PRO A 40 -2.67 -8.87 -9.51
N SER A 41 -2.23 -7.64 -9.47
CA SER A 41 -0.80 -7.37 -9.65
C SER A 41 -0.36 -6.17 -8.83
N ILE A 42 0.93 -6.11 -8.59
CA ILE A 42 1.51 -4.99 -7.86
C ILE A 42 1.38 -3.71 -8.69
N GLU A 43 1.53 -3.82 -9.99
CA GLU A 43 1.36 -2.67 -10.88
C GLU A 43 -0.03 -2.07 -10.76
N ASP A 44 -1.03 -2.92 -10.65
CA ASP A 44 -2.40 -2.45 -10.49
C ASP A 44 -2.59 -1.70 -9.18
N ILE A 45 -1.91 -2.15 -8.13
CA ILE A 45 -2.00 -1.48 -6.83
C ILE A 45 -1.45 -0.06 -6.95
N PHE A 46 -0.29 0.09 -7.57
CA PHE A 46 0.32 1.40 -7.70
C PHE A 46 -0.54 2.32 -8.57
N GLU A 47 -1.12 1.76 -9.62
CA GLU A 47 -1.96 2.55 -10.48
C GLU A 47 -3.18 3.07 -9.74
N LYS A 48 -3.81 2.23 -8.94
CA LYS A 48 -4.98 2.66 -8.17
C LYS A 48 -4.61 3.66 -7.09
N VAL A 49 -3.54 3.40 -6.36
CA VAL A 49 -3.17 4.28 -5.26
C VAL A 49 -2.84 5.67 -5.77
N ALA A 50 -2.28 5.76 -6.96
CA ALA A 50 -1.94 7.06 -7.54
C ALA A 50 -3.15 7.89 -7.92
N MET A 51 -4.34 7.32 -7.84
CA MET A 51 -5.54 8.02 -8.28
C MET A 51 -6.20 8.86 -7.21
N SER A 52 -5.89 8.65 -5.96
CA SER A 52 -6.61 9.35 -4.91
C SER A 52 -5.84 9.40 -3.61
N HIS A 53 -5.97 10.51 -2.89
CA HIS A 53 -5.36 10.61 -1.58
C HIS A 53 -5.99 9.67 -0.57
N SER A 54 -7.18 9.17 -0.84
CA SER A 54 -7.85 8.27 0.08
C SER A 54 -7.51 6.82 -0.17
N TYR A 55 -6.64 6.54 -1.13
CA TYR A 55 -6.28 5.18 -1.47
C TYR A 55 -4.90 4.86 -0.92
N TYR A 56 -4.78 3.67 -0.38
CA TYR A 56 -3.54 3.20 0.19
C TYR A 56 -3.23 1.85 -0.39
N GLY A 57 -1.97 1.48 -0.41
CA GLY A 57 -1.58 0.18 -0.93
C GLY A 57 -0.72 -0.54 0.07
N VAL A 58 -0.81 -1.87 0.08
CA VAL A 58 0.09 -2.69 0.85
C VAL A 58 0.72 -3.66 -0.14
N ILE A 59 2.02 -3.58 -0.30
CA ILE A 59 2.72 -4.38 -1.29
C ILE A 59 3.78 -5.24 -0.63
N PRO A 60 4.01 -6.43 -1.14
CA PRO A 60 5.11 -7.24 -0.65
C PRO A 60 6.40 -6.71 -1.26
N PHE A 61 7.40 -6.46 -0.46
CA PHE A 61 8.66 -5.92 -0.96
C PHE A 61 9.76 -6.97 -0.98
N GLU A 62 9.79 -7.84 0.01
CA GLU A 62 10.83 -8.82 0.11
C GLU A 62 10.30 -10.04 0.84
N ASN A 63 10.72 -11.23 0.46
CA ASN A 63 10.35 -12.42 1.21
C ASN A 63 11.54 -13.34 1.31
N SER A 64 11.43 -14.36 2.18
CA SER A 64 12.54 -15.25 2.49
C SER A 64 12.94 -16.11 1.32
N TYR A 65 12.06 -16.30 0.37
CA TYR A 65 12.34 -17.20 -0.72
C TYR A 65 12.93 -16.52 -1.94
N GLN A 66 12.47 -15.34 -2.24
CA GLN A 66 12.87 -14.67 -3.46
C GLN A 66 13.76 -13.47 -3.25
N GLY A 67 13.89 -12.99 -2.02
CA GLY A 67 14.57 -11.72 -1.78
C GLY A 67 13.68 -10.57 -2.20
N VAL A 68 14.26 -9.53 -2.76
CA VAL A 68 13.52 -8.34 -3.15
C VAL A 68 12.62 -8.66 -4.33
N ILE A 69 11.39 -8.20 -4.27
CA ILE A 69 10.42 -8.43 -5.33
C ILE A 69 10.56 -7.33 -6.35
N ASN A 70 11.00 -7.68 -7.54
CA ASN A 70 11.33 -6.69 -8.56
C ASN A 70 10.17 -5.83 -9.00
N SER A 71 8.97 -6.40 -9.07
CA SER A 71 7.80 -5.60 -9.44
C SER A 71 7.57 -4.45 -8.48
N SER A 72 7.73 -4.74 -7.19
CA SER A 72 7.55 -3.70 -6.17
C SER A 72 8.64 -2.64 -6.28
N LEU A 73 9.89 -3.09 -6.46
CA LEU A 73 10.99 -2.16 -6.57
C LEU A 73 10.81 -1.26 -7.80
N ASN A 74 10.46 -1.84 -8.93
CA ASN A 74 10.27 -1.07 -10.15
C ASN A 74 9.14 -0.06 -10.02
N CYS A 75 8.06 -0.45 -9.39
CA CYS A 75 6.96 0.49 -9.19
C CYS A 75 7.32 1.61 -8.24
N LEU A 76 8.10 1.31 -7.20
CA LEU A 76 8.54 2.37 -6.29
C LEU A 76 9.41 3.39 -7.02
N ILE A 77 10.17 2.94 -8.01
CA ILE A 77 10.99 3.84 -8.78
C ILE A 77 10.14 4.65 -9.76
N ASP A 78 9.17 4.00 -10.38
CA ASP A 78 8.38 4.63 -11.44
C ASP A 78 7.26 5.54 -10.93
N TYR A 79 6.71 5.26 -9.77
CA TYR A 79 5.61 6.05 -9.24
C TYR A 79 6.10 6.93 -8.10
N ASP A 80 5.57 8.12 -8.04
CA ASP A 80 5.99 9.05 -7.01
C ASP A 80 5.06 8.92 -5.81
N LEU A 81 5.05 7.78 -5.20
CA LEU A 81 4.23 7.53 -4.04
C LEU A 81 5.08 7.52 -2.79
N LYS A 82 4.45 7.79 -1.65
CA LYS A 82 5.15 7.85 -0.42
C LYS A 82 5.05 6.53 0.32
N ILE A 83 6.15 6.05 0.86
CA ILE A 83 6.14 4.88 1.71
C ILE A 83 5.79 5.35 3.10
N LEU A 84 4.70 4.84 3.64
CA LEU A 84 4.26 5.26 4.96
C LEU A 84 4.85 4.41 6.06
N ARG A 85 5.02 3.12 5.82
CA ARG A 85 5.42 2.25 6.86
C ARG A 85 5.96 0.98 6.29
N GLU A 86 6.89 0.36 6.96
CA GLU A 86 7.34 -0.96 6.59
C GLU A 86 7.12 -1.87 7.78
N PHE A 87 6.89 -3.14 7.52
CA PHE A 87 6.66 -4.07 8.59
C PHE A 87 6.89 -5.49 8.10
N ASN A 88 7.20 -6.36 9.05
CA ASN A 88 7.41 -7.76 8.74
C ASN A 88 6.18 -8.53 9.11
N PHE A 89 5.80 -9.47 8.28
CA PHE A 89 4.66 -10.28 8.57
C PHE A 89 4.95 -11.67 8.06
N SER A 90 5.02 -12.62 8.94
CA SER A 90 5.35 -14.00 8.58
C SER A 90 6.73 -14.01 7.94
N VAL A 91 6.87 -14.50 6.72
CA VAL A 91 8.15 -14.55 6.05
C VAL A 91 8.31 -13.44 5.05
N SER A 92 7.46 -12.44 5.11
CA SER A 92 7.43 -11.37 4.12
C SER A 92 7.59 -10.02 4.75
N HIS A 93 8.24 -9.14 4.03
CA HIS A 93 8.38 -7.75 4.41
C HIS A 93 7.48 -6.94 3.49
N HIS A 94 6.61 -6.16 4.06
CA HIS A 94 5.63 -5.40 3.30
C HIS A 94 5.81 -3.90 3.51
N LEU A 95 5.35 -3.14 2.55
CA LEU A 95 5.35 -1.68 2.64
C LEU A 95 3.95 -1.17 2.43
N SER A 96 3.56 -0.14 3.16
CA SER A 96 2.33 0.54 2.87
C SER A 96 2.66 1.83 2.15
N VAL A 97 1.94 2.14 1.11
CA VAL A 97 2.21 3.30 0.26
C VAL A 97 0.97 4.15 0.08
N SER A 98 1.16 5.41 -0.22
CA SER A 98 0.07 6.35 -0.39
C SER A 98 0.49 7.45 -1.37
N TYR A 99 -0.47 7.99 -2.09
CA TYR A 99 -0.23 9.12 -2.97
C TYR A 99 -0.42 10.39 -2.16
N THR A 100 0.67 11.11 -1.91
CA THR A 100 0.48 12.28 -1.20
C THR A 100 0.96 13.31 -1.93
N HIS A 101 0.35 13.94 -2.66
CA HIS A 101 0.83 14.85 -3.42
C HIS A 101 0.91 16.09 -2.78
N LEU A 102 1.01 16.35 -1.86
CA LEU A 102 1.12 17.46 -1.34
C LEU A 102 2.01 18.23 -1.51
N THR A 103 2.11 18.52 -1.73
CA THR A 103 2.66 19.40 -1.83
C THR A 103 3.77 19.76 -1.50
N LEU A 104 4.06 19.88 -0.97
CA LEU A 104 5.09 20.29 -0.60
C LEU A 104 6.08 20.01 -1.21
N PRO A 105 6.09 19.48 -1.72
CA PRO A 105 7.10 19.06 -2.31
C PRO A 105 7.76 19.94 -2.98
N THR A 106 7.29 20.40 -3.26
CA THR A 106 7.77 21.21 -4.01
C THR A 106 8.82 21.70 -3.48
N ILE A 107 8.79 21.76 -2.64
CA ILE A 107 9.67 22.31 -2.13
C ILE A 107 10.79 21.75 -2.22
N TYR A 108 10.83 20.92 -2.18
CA TYR A 108 11.97 20.42 -2.18
C TYR A 108 12.43 20.11 -3.24
N SER A 109 11.95 20.28 -3.77
CA SER A 109 12.27 19.98 -4.79
C SER A 109 13.34 20.49 -4.99
N VAL A 110 13.64 20.70 -4.66
CA VAL A 110 14.51 21.27 -4.79
C VAL A 110 15.14 21.10 -4.77
#